data_24d0de5d83c4688f946349fd72a50c2b
#
_entry.id   24d0de5d83c4688f946349fd72a50c2b
#
_cell.length_a   1.000
_cell.length_b   1.000
_cell.length_c   1.000
_cell.angle_alpha   90.00
_cell.angle_beta   90.00
_cell.angle_gamma   90.00
#
_symmetry.space_group_name_H-M   'P 1'
#
loop_
_entity.id
_entity.type
_entity.pdbx_description
1 polymer ?
#
loop_
_entity_poly.entity_id
_entity_poly.type
_entity_poly.pdbx_seq_one_letter_code
_entity_poly.pdbx_strand_id
1 'polypeptide(L)'
;MLNRDIHLLYDIDITDYEYAAAPDHYGKYLINPHYINAGVLLFNMKKAKETGLFEKARTWIRTKKLVFADQSALIRSTTKRKILPQRFNDQKFLHRHTVVRHFSKRLFYLPYPHTENIKQWHVDKVHSKFGYHQFDDILNEYLKLKNGFTKETNTND
;
A
#
# COMPACT_ATOMS: atom_id res chain seq x y z
N MET A 1 -2.77 6.08 -4.05
CA MET A 1 -3.59 7.21 -4.52
C MET A 1 -5.05 6.83 -4.43
N LEU A 2 -5.89 7.74 -3.96
CA LEU A 2 -7.33 7.55 -3.91
C LEU A 2 -7.92 7.73 -5.32
N ASN A 3 -8.81 6.82 -5.69
CA ASN A 3 -9.53 6.85 -6.95
C ASN A 3 -11.05 6.98 -6.73
N ARG A 4 -11.50 6.73 -5.52
CA ARG A 4 -12.90 6.85 -5.09
C ARG A 4 -12.97 7.31 -3.63
N ASP A 5 -14.17 7.61 -3.17
CA ASP A 5 -14.42 8.04 -1.80
C ASP A 5 -13.83 7.04 -0.78
N ILE A 6 -13.02 7.56 0.14
CA ILE A 6 -12.36 6.80 1.20
C ILE A 6 -13.35 6.24 2.22
N HIS A 7 -14.54 6.84 2.36
CA HIS A 7 -15.60 6.33 3.23
C HIS A 7 -15.99 4.89 2.86
N LEU A 8 -15.86 4.49 1.58
CA LEU A 8 -16.07 3.10 1.19
C LEU A 8 -15.16 2.10 1.92
N LEU A 9 -13.98 2.55 2.39
CA LEU A 9 -13.09 1.77 3.24
C LEU A 9 -13.38 2.01 4.72
N TYR A 10 -13.61 3.27 5.10
CA TYR A 10 -13.74 3.68 6.50
C TYR A 10 -14.98 3.10 7.17
N ASP A 11 -16.07 2.94 6.41
CA ASP A 11 -17.35 2.43 6.89
C ASP A 11 -17.42 0.90 6.99
N ILE A 12 -16.31 0.21 6.66
CA ILE A 12 -16.25 -1.24 6.83
C ILE A 12 -16.21 -1.58 8.31
N ASP A 13 -17.23 -2.33 8.77
CA ASP A 13 -17.24 -2.83 10.13
C ASP A 13 -16.07 -3.78 10.41
N ILE A 14 -15.21 -3.35 11.33
CA ILE A 14 -14.07 -4.12 11.87
C ILE A 14 -14.12 -4.22 13.40
N THR A 15 -15.31 -4.12 13.99
CA THR A 15 -15.49 -4.13 15.47
C THR A 15 -14.85 -5.35 16.11
N ASP A 16 -14.96 -6.50 15.48
CA ASP A 16 -14.41 -7.77 15.97
C ASP A 16 -12.96 -8.06 15.55
N TYR A 17 -12.34 -7.19 14.77
CA TYR A 17 -11.04 -7.41 14.17
C TYR A 17 -10.02 -6.39 14.68
N GLU A 18 -8.74 -6.77 14.75
CA GLU A 18 -7.65 -5.87 15.08
C GLU A 18 -7.34 -4.93 13.91
N TYR A 19 -7.42 -5.47 12.69
CA TYR A 19 -7.28 -4.71 11.46
C TYR A 19 -7.95 -5.41 10.27
N ALA A 20 -8.08 -4.66 9.18
CA ALA A 20 -8.49 -5.17 7.89
C ALA A 20 -7.46 -4.81 6.81
N ALA A 21 -7.19 -5.73 5.89
CA ALA A 21 -6.23 -5.57 4.80
C ALA A 21 -6.61 -6.41 3.58
N ALA A 22 -6.22 -5.94 2.39
CA ALA A 22 -6.37 -6.73 1.17
C ALA A 22 -5.19 -7.72 1.00
N PRO A 23 -5.39 -8.85 0.28
CA PRO A 23 -4.33 -9.79 -0.01
C PRO A 23 -3.17 -9.16 -0.78
N ASP A 24 -1.94 -9.61 -0.52
CA ASP A 24 -0.80 -9.31 -1.36
C ASP A 24 -0.92 -10.04 -2.69
N HIS A 25 -0.67 -9.34 -3.79
CA HIS A 25 -0.89 -9.90 -5.13
C HIS A 25 -0.01 -11.13 -5.41
N TYR A 26 1.25 -11.12 -4.98
CA TYR A 26 2.14 -12.26 -5.15
C TYR A 26 2.13 -13.18 -3.93
N GLY A 27 2.10 -12.60 -2.74
CA GLY A 27 2.15 -13.34 -1.48
C GLY A 27 1.02 -14.36 -1.33
N LYS A 28 -0.17 -14.05 -1.85
CA LYS A 28 -1.30 -14.98 -1.83
C LYS A 28 -1.07 -16.27 -2.64
N TYR A 29 -0.21 -16.24 -3.66
CA TYR A 29 0.13 -17.43 -4.45
C TYR A 29 1.42 -18.10 -3.99
N LEU A 30 2.39 -17.32 -3.49
CA LEU A 30 3.73 -17.82 -3.18
C LEU A 30 3.90 -18.22 -1.70
N ILE A 31 3.09 -17.67 -0.80
CA ILE A 31 3.24 -17.86 0.64
C ILE A 31 1.97 -18.49 1.24
N ASN A 32 0.84 -17.79 1.15
CA ASN A 32 -0.42 -18.21 1.75
C ASN A 32 -1.58 -17.41 1.11
N PRO A 33 -2.74 -18.04 0.79
CA PRO A 33 -3.90 -17.37 0.20
C PRO A 33 -4.40 -16.14 0.99
N HIS A 34 -4.17 -16.13 2.30
CA HIS A 34 -4.53 -15.02 3.20
C HIS A 34 -3.35 -14.09 3.54
N TYR A 35 -2.25 -14.15 2.78
CA TYR A 35 -1.13 -13.26 2.97
C TYR A 35 -1.52 -11.84 2.53
N ILE A 36 -1.46 -10.90 3.48
CA ILE A 36 -1.93 -9.52 3.26
C ILE A 36 -0.82 -8.62 2.76
N ASN A 37 -1.20 -7.52 2.11
CA ASN A 37 -0.31 -6.42 1.77
C ASN A 37 -0.52 -5.25 2.74
N ALA A 38 0.58 -4.72 3.28
CA ALA A 38 0.57 -3.64 4.27
C ALA A 38 0.48 -2.22 3.66
N GLY A 39 0.26 -2.10 2.35
CA GLY A 39 0.19 -0.78 1.69
C GLY A 39 -1.07 0.02 2.03
N VAL A 40 -2.15 -0.67 2.39
CA VAL A 40 -3.40 -0.06 2.88
C VAL A 40 -3.93 -0.94 4.01
N LEU A 41 -4.05 -0.34 5.19
CA LEU A 41 -4.52 -1.00 6.40
C LEU A 41 -5.59 -0.15 7.09
N LEU A 42 -6.67 -0.78 7.50
CA LEU A 42 -7.69 -0.18 8.38
C LEU A 42 -7.55 -0.81 9.77
N PHE A 43 -7.22 -0.01 10.79
CA PHE A 43 -7.03 -0.50 12.15
C PHE A 43 -8.22 -0.17 13.07
N ASN A 44 -8.65 -1.16 13.86
CA ASN A 44 -9.39 -0.92 15.07
C ASN A 44 -8.39 -0.65 16.20
N MET A 45 -8.10 0.63 16.45
CA MET A 45 -7.05 1.04 17.39
C MET A 45 -7.32 0.58 18.82
N LYS A 46 -8.60 0.51 19.24
CA LYS A 46 -8.99 -0.02 20.56
C LYS A 46 -8.59 -1.48 20.66
N LYS A 47 -9.06 -2.31 19.72
CA LYS A 47 -8.78 -3.75 19.70
C LYS A 47 -7.28 -4.05 19.56
N ALA A 48 -6.59 -3.34 18.68
CA ALA A 48 -5.14 -3.52 18.47
C ALA A 48 -4.31 -3.19 19.74
N LYS A 49 -4.76 -2.21 20.53
CA LYS A 49 -4.13 -1.90 21.85
C LYS A 49 -4.44 -2.98 22.88
N GLU A 50 -5.69 -3.39 23.00
CA GLU A 50 -6.13 -4.43 23.95
C GLU A 50 -5.38 -5.76 23.75
N THR A 51 -5.13 -6.14 22.51
CA THR A 51 -4.44 -7.40 22.17
C THR A 51 -2.92 -7.29 22.16
N GLY A 52 -2.36 -6.07 22.26
CA GLY A 52 -0.94 -5.82 22.14
C GLY A 52 -0.36 -6.09 20.74
N LEU A 53 -1.16 -5.93 19.70
CA LEU A 53 -0.79 -6.21 18.30
C LEU A 53 0.53 -5.56 17.91
N PHE A 54 0.70 -4.26 18.18
CA PHE A 54 1.88 -3.51 17.75
C PHE A 54 3.15 -3.91 18.52
N GLU A 55 3.03 -4.24 19.81
CA GLU A 55 4.17 -4.72 20.59
C GLU A 55 4.66 -6.09 20.09
N LYS A 56 3.74 -6.99 19.82
CA LYS A 56 4.04 -8.30 19.23
C LYS A 56 4.70 -8.14 17.86
N ALA A 57 4.16 -7.25 17.00
CA ALA A 57 4.73 -6.99 15.67
C ALA A 57 6.15 -6.42 15.76
N ARG A 58 6.41 -5.45 16.67
CA ARG A 58 7.75 -4.92 16.92
C ARG A 58 8.72 -5.99 17.40
N THR A 59 8.26 -6.88 18.27
CA THR A 59 9.08 -8.00 18.76
C THR A 59 9.48 -8.93 17.60
N TRP A 60 8.55 -9.26 16.71
CA TRP A 60 8.86 -10.05 15.52
C TRP A 60 9.92 -9.39 14.62
N ILE A 61 9.77 -8.09 14.34
CA ILE A 61 10.72 -7.34 13.50
C ILE A 61 12.12 -7.30 14.13
N ARG A 62 12.20 -7.15 15.45
CA ARG A 62 13.49 -7.06 16.18
C ARG A 62 14.19 -8.40 16.32
N THR A 63 13.46 -9.50 16.45
CA THR A 63 14.02 -10.81 16.83
C THR A 63 14.15 -11.79 15.68
N LYS A 64 13.51 -11.53 14.53
CA LYS A 64 13.49 -12.47 13.40
C LYS A 64 13.74 -11.76 12.06
N LYS A 65 14.49 -12.40 11.17
CA LYS A 65 14.55 -12.00 9.76
C LYS A 65 13.24 -12.45 9.08
N LEU A 66 12.43 -11.49 8.69
CA LEU A 66 11.14 -11.73 8.04
C LEU A 66 11.22 -11.33 6.57
N VAL A 67 10.67 -12.18 5.71
CA VAL A 67 10.38 -11.80 4.31
C VAL A 67 9.19 -10.84 4.36
N PHE A 68 9.31 -9.65 3.78
CA PHE A 68 8.33 -8.57 3.91
C PHE A 68 8.02 -8.26 5.40
N ALA A 69 9.00 -7.67 6.07
CA ALA A 69 9.08 -7.57 7.53
C ALA A 69 7.79 -7.07 8.21
N ASP A 70 7.22 -5.96 7.75
CA ASP A 70 5.99 -5.34 8.25
C ASP A 70 4.75 -6.24 8.07
N GLN A 71 4.54 -6.75 6.86
CA GLN A 71 3.42 -7.63 6.53
C GLN A 71 3.48 -8.93 7.34
N SER A 72 4.65 -9.59 7.34
CA SER A 72 4.86 -10.84 8.07
C SER A 72 4.72 -10.67 9.58
N ALA A 73 5.20 -9.56 10.12
CA ALA A 73 5.06 -9.25 11.54
C ALA A 73 3.60 -9.07 11.94
N LEU A 74 2.82 -8.29 11.18
CA LEU A 74 1.39 -8.12 11.44
C LEU A 74 0.62 -9.43 11.34
N ILE A 75 0.89 -10.24 10.29
CA ILE A 75 0.23 -11.54 10.10
C ILE A 75 0.49 -12.48 11.28
N ARG A 76 1.72 -12.51 11.80
CA ARG A 76 2.12 -13.39 12.92
C ARG A 76 1.65 -12.89 14.29
N SER A 77 1.35 -11.61 14.40
CA SER A 77 0.97 -10.97 15.67
C SER A 77 -0.53 -10.93 15.90
N THR A 78 -1.32 -10.96 14.82
CA THR A 78 -2.76 -10.81 14.91
C THR A 78 -3.45 -12.08 15.39
N THR A 79 -4.47 -11.91 16.22
CA THR A 79 -5.40 -12.96 16.58
C THR A 79 -6.59 -13.03 15.64
N LYS A 80 -7.05 -11.89 15.13
CA LYS A 80 -8.21 -11.81 14.23
C LYS A 80 -8.11 -10.63 13.27
N ARG A 81 -7.96 -10.89 11.98
CA ARG A 81 -7.96 -9.88 10.92
C ARG A 81 -9.08 -10.10 9.92
N LYS A 82 -9.54 -9.03 9.28
CA LYS A 82 -10.51 -9.07 8.18
C LYS A 82 -9.80 -8.98 6.84
N ILE A 83 -10.14 -9.86 5.91
CA ILE A 83 -9.64 -9.78 4.54
C ILE A 83 -10.56 -8.89 3.72
N LEU A 84 -9.97 -7.85 3.13
CA LEU A 84 -10.67 -6.89 2.26
C LEU A 84 -10.60 -7.31 0.79
N PRO A 85 -11.61 -6.95 -0.01
CA PRO A 85 -11.52 -7.01 -1.46
C PRO A 85 -10.32 -6.22 -2.01
N GLN A 86 -9.72 -6.72 -3.10
CA GLN A 86 -8.52 -6.14 -3.72
C GLN A 86 -8.69 -4.66 -4.11
N ARG A 87 -9.91 -4.21 -4.40
CA ARG A 87 -10.23 -2.80 -4.75
C ARG A 87 -9.78 -1.77 -3.71
N PHE A 88 -9.59 -2.19 -2.45
CA PHE A 88 -9.12 -1.31 -1.37
C PHE A 88 -7.58 -1.21 -1.29
N ASN A 89 -6.87 -2.07 -2.02
CA ASN A 89 -5.42 -2.01 -2.14
C ASN A 89 -5.02 -2.64 -3.49
N ASP A 90 -5.42 -1.97 -4.59
CA ASP A 90 -5.15 -2.48 -5.92
C ASP A 90 -3.69 -2.23 -6.31
N GLN A 91 -2.92 -3.32 -6.37
CA GLN A 91 -1.47 -3.28 -6.55
C GLN A 91 -1.06 -3.36 -8.01
N LYS A 92 -1.93 -3.83 -8.90
CA LYS A 92 -1.57 -4.15 -10.29
C LYS A 92 -2.25 -3.27 -11.31
N PHE A 93 -3.55 -3.08 -11.15
CA PHE A 93 -4.38 -2.43 -12.13
C PHE A 93 -5.16 -1.28 -11.50
N LEU A 94 -5.69 -0.41 -12.34
CA LEU A 94 -6.67 0.58 -11.96
C LEU A 94 -8.00 0.17 -12.61
N HIS A 95 -8.85 -0.46 -11.81
CA HIS A 95 -10.18 -0.87 -12.26
C HIS A 95 -11.23 0.21 -11.94
N ARG A 96 -12.36 0.16 -12.63
CA ARG A 96 -13.50 1.07 -12.40
C ARG A 96 -13.93 1.12 -10.92
N HIS A 97 -13.77 0.04 -10.19
CA HIS A 97 -14.16 -0.08 -8.78
C HIS A 97 -13.01 0.08 -7.79
N THR A 98 -11.79 0.35 -8.25
CA THR A 98 -10.64 0.58 -7.37
C THR A 98 -10.91 1.80 -6.49
N VAL A 99 -10.80 1.61 -5.17
CA VAL A 99 -10.89 2.70 -4.18
C VAL A 99 -9.50 3.28 -3.96
N VAL A 100 -8.52 2.43 -3.66
CA VAL A 100 -7.12 2.84 -3.46
C VAL A 100 -6.22 2.13 -4.46
N ARG A 101 -5.52 2.90 -5.30
CA ARG A 101 -4.45 2.41 -6.15
C ARG A 101 -3.13 2.47 -5.37
N HIS A 102 -2.53 1.32 -5.11
CA HIS A 102 -1.24 1.17 -4.44
C HIS A 102 -0.14 0.90 -5.47
N PHE A 103 0.80 1.82 -5.60
CA PHE A 103 1.96 1.68 -6.48
C PHE A 103 3.03 0.82 -5.80
N SER A 104 2.92 -0.47 -5.98
CA SER A 104 3.85 -1.48 -5.47
C SER A 104 4.82 -1.95 -6.57
N LYS A 105 5.87 -2.68 -6.17
CA LYS A 105 6.80 -3.33 -7.09
C LYS A 105 6.07 -4.21 -8.10
N ARG A 106 6.42 -4.09 -9.37
CA ARG A 106 5.79 -4.82 -10.48
C ARG A 106 6.80 -5.60 -11.31
N LEU A 107 6.41 -6.79 -11.73
CA LEU A 107 7.15 -7.61 -12.68
C LEU A 107 6.78 -7.19 -14.11
N PHE A 108 7.78 -6.95 -14.93
CA PHE A 108 7.69 -6.73 -16.36
C PHE A 108 8.41 -7.88 -17.09
N TYR A 109 7.92 -8.26 -18.25
CA TYR A 109 8.47 -9.38 -19.02
C TYR A 109 9.31 -8.94 -20.23
N LEU A 110 9.15 -7.70 -20.67
CA LEU A 110 9.87 -7.14 -21.80
C LEU A 110 10.80 -6.02 -21.36
N PRO A 111 12.00 -5.91 -21.92
CA PRO A 111 12.64 -6.79 -22.92
C PRO A 111 13.13 -8.14 -22.35
N TYR A 112 13.24 -8.26 -21.02
CA TYR A 112 13.52 -9.48 -20.26
C TYR A 112 12.77 -9.42 -18.91
N PRO A 113 12.56 -10.56 -18.24
CA PRO A 113 11.88 -10.55 -16.94
C PRO A 113 12.65 -9.72 -15.90
N HIS A 114 12.06 -8.62 -15.45
CA HIS A 114 12.64 -7.73 -14.43
C HIS A 114 11.56 -7.09 -13.56
N THR A 115 11.97 -6.55 -12.43
CA THR A 115 11.03 -5.86 -11.53
C THR A 115 11.36 -4.38 -11.41
N GLU A 116 10.35 -3.53 -11.51
CA GLU A 116 10.46 -2.10 -11.25
C GLU A 116 9.59 -1.68 -10.07
N ASN A 117 10.13 -0.73 -9.28
CA ASN A 117 9.40 -0.11 -8.20
C ASN A 117 8.94 1.30 -8.65
N ILE A 118 7.92 1.34 -9.50
CA ILE A 118 7.36 2.59 -10.01
C ILE A 118 6.42 3.16 -8.95
N LYS A 119 6.75 4.35 -8.45
CA LYS A 119 5.94 5.09 -7.48
C LYS A 119 5.19 6.22 -8.18
N GLN A 120 4.15 6.74 -7.51
CA GLN A 120 3.31 7.81 -8.04
C GLN A 120 4.07 9.08 -8.43
N TRP A 121 5.21 9.36 -7.81
CA TRP A 121 6.05 10.54 -8.14
C TRP A 121 6.97 10.34 -9.35
N HIS A 122 7.04 9.12 -9.91
CA HIS A 122 7.70 8.85 -11.19
C HIS A 122 6.71 9.08 -12.34
N VAL A 123 6.28 10.35 -12.53
CA VAL A 123 5.17 10.72 -13.42
C VAL A 123 5.33 10.15 -14.82
N ASP A 124 6.52 10.34 -15.44
CA ASP A 124 6.80 9.83 -16.78
C ASP A 124 6.64 8.31 -16.89
N LYS A 125 7.07 7.57 -15.85
CA LYS A 125 6.90 6.11 -15.81
C LYS A 125 5.46 5.70 -15.54
N VAL A 126 4.70 6.46 -14.77
CA VAL A 126 3.27 6.22 -14.56
C VAL A 126 2.51 6.36 -15.87
N HIS A 127 2.83 7.36 -16.67
CA HIS A 127 2.23 7.56 -18.00
C HIS A 127 2.70 6.49 -18.99
N SER A 128 4.02 6.35 -19.18
CA SER A 128 4.57 5.49 -20.23
C SER A 128 4.42 3.99 -19.97
N LYS A 129 4.50 3.55 -18.70
CA LYS A 129 4.43 2.11 -18.34
C LYS A 129 3.03 1.64 -17.95
N PHE A 130 2.19 2.53 -17.43
CA PHE A 130 0.85 2.17 -16.96
C PHE A 130 -0.28 2.81 -17.78
N GLY A 131 -0.03 3.88 -18.52
CA GLY A 131 -1.05 4.63 -19.26
C GLY A 131 -2.07 5.31 -18.33
N TYR A 132 -1.68 5.66 -17.10
CA TYR A 132 -2.59 6.27 -16.14
C TYR A 132 -2.51 7.78 -16.21
N HIS A 133 -3.64 8.43 -16.50
CA HIS A 133 -3.83 9.89 -16.56
C HIS A 133 -4.86 10.40 -15.54
N GLN A 134 -5.55 9.48 -14.84
CA GLN A 134 -6.62 9.81 -13.90
C GLN A 134 -6.13 10.55 -12.64
N PHE A 135 -4.82 10.66 -12.46
CA PHE A 135 -4.19 11.30 -11.30
C PHE A 135 -3.34 12.51 -11.69
N ASP A 136 -3.45 13.00 -12.92
CA ASP A 136 -2.58 14.07 -13.46
C ASP A 136 -2.75 15.39 -12.71
N ASP A 137 -3.93 15.70 -12.23
CA ASP A 137 -4.19 16.83 -11.35
C ASP A 137 -3.33 16.78 -10.08
N ILE A 138 -3.35 15.65 -9.36
CA ILE A 138 -2.55 15.43 -8.13
C ILE A 138 -1.05 15.39 -8.44
N LEU A 139 -0.68 14.73 -9.55
CA LEU A 139 0.74 14.62 -9.96
C LEU A 139 1.32 15.99 -10.35
N ASN A 140 0.55 16.81 -11.06
CA ASN A 140 0.94 18.16 -11.45
C ASN A 140 1.05 19.09 -10.23
N GLU A 141 0.15 18.98 -9.26
CA GLU A 141 0.24 19.74 -8.02
C GLU A 141 1.49 19.33 -7.22
N TYR A 142 1.76 18.04 -7.10
CA TYR A 142 2.99 17.54 -6.49
C TYR A 142 4.25 18.11 -7.15
N LEU A 143 4.30 18.13 -8.49
CA LEU A 143 5.44 18.66 -9.23
C LEU A 143 5.63 20.18 -9.02
N LYS A 144 4.54 20.94 -8.95
CA LYS A 144 4.57 22.38 -8.62
C LYS A 144 5.18 22.62 -7.23
N LEU A 145 4.70 21.88 -6.22
CA LEU A 145 5.22 21.98 -4.86
C LEU A 145 6.70 21.60 -4.81
N LYS A 146 7.08 20.48 -5.40
CA LYS A 146 8.48 20.04 -5.44
C LYS A 146 9.40 21.08 -6.06
N ASN A 147 9.02 21.68 -7.19
CA ASN A 147 9.81 22.69 -7.88
C ASN A 147 9.86 24.01 -7.11
N GLY A 148 8.83 24.37 -6.35
CA GLY A 148 8.81 25.50 -5.42
C GLY A 148 9.89 25.37 -4.34
N PHE A 149 9.91 24.24 -3.64
CA PHE A 149 10.91 23.96 -2.60
C PHE A 149 12.37 23.96 -3.13
N THR A 150 12.58 23.46 -4.35
CA THR A 150 13.93 23.41 -4.95
C THR A 150 14.44 24.82 -5.30
N LYS A 151 13.57 25.79 -5.60
CA LYS A 151 13.96 27.19 -5.85
C LYS A 151 14.34 27.93 -4.57
N GLU A 152 13.61 27.71 -3.48
CA GLU A 152 13.90 28.35 -2.19
C GLU A 152 15.22 27.90 -1.57
N THR A 153 15.62 26.64 -1.76
CA THR A 153 16.91 26.13 -1.27
C THR A 153 18.11 26.66 -2.06
N ASN A 154 17.93 27.01 -3.33
CA ASN A 154 19.01 27.54 -4.18
C ASN A 154 19.18 29.08 -4.09
N THR A 155 18.32 29.77 -3.35
CA THR A 155 18.42 31.23 -3.14
C THR A 155 19.05 31.62 -1.80
N ASN A 156 19.40 30.65 -0.97
CA ASN A 156 19.99 30.84 0.36
C ASN A 156 21.48 30.44 0.43
N ASP A 157 22.13 30.18 -0.70
CA ASP A 157 23.56 30.05 -0.89
C ASP A 157 24.12 31.29 -1.64
#